data_bfbc3c9051687db57d7ee0032e69dfa8
#
_entry.id   bfbc3c9051687db57d7ee0032e69dfa8
#
_cell.length_a   1.000
_cell.length_b   1.000
_cell.length_c   1.000
_cell.angle_alpha   90.00
_cell.angle_beta   90.00
_cell.angle_gamma   90.00
#
_symmetry.space_group_name_H-M   'P 1'
#
loop_
_entity.id
_entity.type
_entity.pdbx_description
1 polymer ?
#
loop_
_entity_poly.entity_id
_entity_poly.type
_entity_poly.pdbx_seq_one_letter_code
_entity_poly.pdbx_strand_id
1 'polypeptide(L)'
;TRVRSSAASDVYKRQGMNIRKITDYFRAGCKEDYNRRIGVEIEHFVIKEDNTNATYEEIAELLEAVFGNEQCEYEQRSLLGCVTMEYAISLEPAAQLEISIFPRKTVQELEQIYEGFLKRMESYLGLRHMRLETCGYQPYAKAAELPLIPKRRYEYMDAYFKHTETMGIRMMRGSASTQVSIDYLNEQDFVKKFQLAQMLSPVLALLTENTAVIDGIPVKKHIPRTEIWNHVDKKRCGIVPGSMSEEFSFYTYAEYVYHVPLIFARDHGIIMPTGEWSAAEHLSLIHISEP
;
A
#
# COMPACT_ATOMS: atom_id res chain seq x y z
N THR A 1 -22.07 41.60 1.49
CA THR A 1 -22.41 40.45 2.35
C THR A 1 -23.02 39.27 1.55
N ARG A 2 -23.75 39.55 0.43
CA ARG A 2 -24.36 38.48 -0.40
C ARG A 2 -23.38 37.70 -1.26
N VAL A 3 -22.25 38.27 -1.70
CA VAL A 3 -21.24 37.57 -2.54
C VAL A 3 -20.46 36.49 -1.76
N ARG A 4 -20.21 36.71 -0.46
CA ARG A 4 -19.54 35.69 0.39
C ARG A 4 -20.42 34.46 0.68
N SER A 5 -21.76 34.62 0.71
CA SER A 5 -22.68 33.51 0.97
C SER A 5 -22.88 32.61 -0.26
N SER A 6 -22.81 33.16 -1.49
CA SER A 6 -22.91 32.37 -2.73
C SER A 6 -21.64 31.52 -2.95
N ALA A 7 -20.45 32.07 -2.77
CA ALA A 7 -19.19 31.35 -2.91
C ALA A 7 -19.08 30.19 -1.89
N ALA A 8 -19.44 30.39 -0.63
CA ALA A 8 -19.51 29.35 0.37
C ALA A 8 -20.53 28.26 -0.02
N SER A 9 -21.72 28.61 -0.47
CA SER A 9 -22.72 27.65 -0.95
C SER A 9 -22.24 26.85 -2.15
N ASP A 10 -21.49 27.45 -3.08
CA ASP A 10 -20.94 26.78 -4.25
C ASP A 10 -19.80 25.80 -3.86
N VAL A 11 -18.96 26.17 -2.90
CA VAL A 11 -17.91 25.26 -2.34
C VAL A 11 -18.56 24.03 -1.70
N TYR A 12 -19.58 24.22 -0.84
CA TYR A 12 -20.29 23.10 -0.21
C TYR A 12 -20.98 22.17 -1.23
N LYS A 13 -21.59 22.73 -2.27
CA LYS A 13 -22.21 21.92 -3.34
C LYS A 13 -21.17 21.10 -4.12
N ARG A 14 -20.00 21.68 -4.42
CA ARG A 14 -18.90 21.00 -5.12
C ARG A 14 -18.27 19.91 -4.26
N GLN A 15 -18.05 20.17 -2.95
CA GLN A 15 -17.57 19.16 -2.01
C GLN A 15 -18.53 17.97 -1.96
N GLY A 16 -19.84 18.21 -1.80
CA GLY A 16 -20.85 17.16 -1.82
C GLY A 16 -20.86 16.35 -3.14
N MET A 17 -20.60 17.01 -4.29
CA MET A 17 -20.50 16.33 -5.57
C MET A 17 -19.23 15.46 -5.66
N ASN A 18 -18.10 15.88 -5.13
CA ASN A 18 -16.86 15.11 -5.11
C ASN A 18 -16.96 13.88 -4.18
N ILE A 19 -17.54 14.06 -2.99
CA ILE A 19 -17.81 12.93 -2.07
C ILE A 19 -18.73 11.91 -2.73
N ARG A 20 -19.77 12.34 -3.47
CA ARG A 20 -20.65 11.44 -4.23
C ARG A 20 -19.90 10.64 -5.29
N LYS A 21 -18.97 11.25 -6.02
CA LYS A 21 -18.13 10.53 -7.01
C LYS A 21 -17.30 9.42 -6.34
N ILE A 22 -16.72 9.66 -5.16
CA ILE A 22 -16.01 8.65 -4.40
C ILE A 22 -16.97 7.58 -3.90
N THR A 23 -18.15 7.97 -3.42
CA THR A 23 -19.23 7.04 -3.03
C THR A 23 -19.64 6.14 -4.19
N ASP A 24 -19.83 6.71 -5.38
CA ASP A 24 -20.21 5.96 -6.58
C ASP A 24 -19.09 5.03 -7.06
N TYR A 25 -17.82 5.42 -6.86
CA TYR A 25 -16.69 4.53 -7.08
C TYR A 25 -16.73 3.29 -6.18
N PHE A 26 -17.00 3.46 -4.87
CA PHE A 26 -17.18 2.34 -3.97
C PHE A 26 -18.38 1.47 -4.35
N ARG A 27 -19.51 2.09 -4.72
CA ARG A 27 -20.70 1.37 -5.19
C ARG A 27 -20.43 0.56 -6.46
N ALA A 28 -19.67 1.11 -7.40
CA ALA A 28 -19.26 0.39 -8.63
C ALA A 28 -18.33 -0.78 -8.35
N GLY A 29 -17.65 -0.81 -7.19
CA GLY A 29 -16.84 -1.93 -6.73
C GLY A 29 -17.62 -3.15 -6.25
N CYS A 30 -18.94 -3.05 -6.03
CA CYS A 30 -19.78 -4.18 -5.63
C CYS A 30 -19.71 -5.31 -6.64
N LYS A 31 -19.66 -6.55 -6.15
CA LYS A 31 -19.59 -7.75 -6.98
C LYS A 31 -20.85 -8.59 -6.83
N GLU A 32 -21.20 -9.33 -7.88
CA GLU A 32 -22.17 -10.41 -7.77
C GLU A 32 -21.61 -11.56 -6.95
N ASP A 33 -22.45 -12.24 -6.17
CA ASP A 33 -22.02 -13.31 -5.24
C ASP A 33 -21.17 -14.39 -5.92
N TYR A 34 -21.59 -14.86 -7.10
CA TYR A 34 -20.84 -15.86 -7.89
C TYR A 34 -19.48 -15.36 -8.42
N ASN A 35 -19.25 -14.06 -8.40
CA ASN A 35 -18.04 -13.41 -8.88
C ASN A 35 -17.08 -12.98 -7.79
N ARG A 36 -17.38 -13.26 -6.52
CA ARG A 36 -16.47 -12.94 -5.42
C ARG A 36 -15.11 -13.58 -5.60
N ARG A 37 -14.09 -12.84 -5.27
CA ARG A 37 -12.67 -13.23 -5.38
C ARG A 37 -11.92 -12.82 -4.12
N ILE A 38 -10.74 -13.42 -3.98
CA ILE A 38 -9.74 -13.08 -2.98
C ILE A 38 -8.48 -12.70 -3.77
N GLY A 39 -7.90 -11.54 -3.47
CA GLY A 39 -6.59 -11.11 -3.93
C GLY A 39 -5.58 -11.25 -2.80
N VAL A 40 -4.34 -11.55 -3.15
CA VAL A 40 -3.23 -11.66 -2.19
C VAL A 40 -2.01 -10.95 -2.75
N GLU A 41 -1.36 -10.17 -1.89
CA GLU A 41 -0.06 -9.55 -2.14
C GLU A 41 0.91 -10.04 -1.08
N ILE A 42 2.13 -10.43 -1.49
CA ILE A 42 3.15 -10.95 -0.58
C ILE A 42 4.46 -10.24 -0.89
N GLU A 43 4.97 -9.52 0.10
CA GLU A 43 6.26 -8.83 0.03
C GLU A 43 7.38 -9.71 0.58
N HIS A 44 8.54 -9.65 -0.08
CA HIS A 44 9.72 -10.42 0.29
C HIS A 44 10.93 -9.50 0.40
N PHE A 45 11.79 -9.76 1.37
CA PHE A 45 13.15 -9.26 1.30
C PHE A 45 14.00 -10.20 0.44
N VAL A 46 14.83 -9.61 -0.43
CA VAL A 46 15.82 -10.40 -1.20
C VAL A 46 17.16 -10.27 -0.50
N ILE A 47 17.61 -11.37 0.09
CA ILE A 47 18.78 -11.39 0.96
C ILE A 47 19.86 -12.27 0.34
N LYS A 48 21.11 -11.78 0.38
CA LYS A 48 22.30 -12.52 -0.08
C LYS A 48 22.79 -13.49 0.99
N GLU A 49 23.68 -14.42 0.62
CA GLU A 49 24.25 -15.42 1.55
C GLU A 49 24.99 -14.80 2.74
N ASP A 50 25.59 -13.63 2.56
CA ASP A 50 26.25 -12.85 3.62
C ASP A 50 25.29 -12.08 4.53
N ASN A 51 23.97 -12.26 4.37
CA ASN A 51 22.91 -11.56 5.06
C ASN A 51 22.78 -10.05 4.72
N THR A 52 23.42 -9.59 3.68
CA THR A 52 23.16 -8.24 3.15
C THR A 52 21.93 -8.26 2.23
N ASN A 53 21.27 -7.10 2.11
CA ASN A 53 20.17 -6.94 1.15
C ASN A 53 20.71 -6.91 -0.28
N ALA A 54 19.98 -7.51 -1.19
CA ALA A 54 20.20 -7.26 -2.61
C ALA A 54 19.90 -5.79 -2.93
N THR A 55 20.69 -5.20 -3.82
CA THR A 55 20.46 -3.83 -4.29
C THR A 55 19.35 -3.77 -5.31
N TYR A 56 18.86 -2.57 -5.59
CA TYR A 56 17.87 -2.37 -6.66
C TYR A 56 18.38 -2.92 -8.01
N GLU A 57 19.64 -2.66 -8.35
CA GLU A 57 20.24 -3.10 -9.60
C GLU A 57 20.31 -4.63 -9.70
N GLU A 58 20.73 -5.30 -8.62
CA GLU A 58 20.77 -6.77 -8.54
C GLU A 58 19.37 -7.39 -8.72
N ILE A 59 18.34 -6.75 -8.15
CA ILE A 59 16.95 -7.23 -8.28
C ILE A 59 16.38 -6.90 -9.66
N ALA A 60 16.68 -5.75 -10.23
CA ALA A 60 16.26 -5.40 -11.59
C ALA A 60 16.84 -6.40 -12.61
N GLU A 61 18.14 -6.73 -12.52
CA GLU A 61 18.76 -7.78 -13.34
C GLU A 61 18.13 -9.16 -13.11
N LEU A 62 17.79 -9.50 -11.87
CA LEU A 62 17.08 -10.74 -11.56
C LEU A 62 15.72 -10.77 -12.24
N LEU A 63 14.93 -9.69 -12.14
CA LEU A 63 13.61 -9.60 -12.77
C LEU A 63 13.68 -9.64 -14.28
N GLU A 64 14.64 -8.97 -14.90
CA GLU A 64 14.86 -9.03 -16.34
C GLU A 64 15.21 -10.47 -16.78
N ALA A 65 16.05 -11.17 -16.04
CA ALA A 65 16.41 -12.54 -16.35
C ALA A 65 15.23 -13.52 -16.22
N VAL A 66 14.35 -13.32 -15.23
CA VAL A 66 13.21 -14.21 -14.97
C VAL A 66 11.99 -13.84 -15.82
N PHE A 67 11.71 -12.54 -16.00
CA PHE A 67 10.46 -12.00 -16.54
C PHE A 67 10.65 -11.08 -17.76
N GLY A 68 11.84 -10.98 -18.35
CA GLY A 68 12.11 -10.08 -19.47
C GLY A 68 11.28 -10.34 -20.74
N ASN A 69 10.64 -11.50 -20.84
CA ASN A 69 9.69 -11.83 -21.92
C ASN A 69 8.23 -11.43 -21.60
N GLU A 70 7.97 -10.97 -20.39
CA GLU A 70 6.66 -10.51 -19.92
C GLU A 70 6.52 -9.00 -20.15
N GLN A 71 5.33 -8.47 -19.86
CA GLN A 71 5.11 -7.03 -19.90
C GLN A 71 5.75 -6.39 -18.67
N CYS A 72 6.87 -5.66 -18.85
CA CYS A 72 7.55 -4.98 -17.76
C CYS A 72 7.21 -3.49 -17.69
N GLU A 73 7.15 -2.95 -16.47
CA GLU A 73 6.86 -1.55 -16.17
C GLU A 73 8.15 -0.80 -15.84
N TYR A 74 8.33 0.37 -16.46
CA TYR A 74 9.50 1.22 -16.25
C TYR A 74 9.07 2.64 -15.88
N GLU A 75 9.78 3.25 -14.94
CA GLU A 75 9.74 4.70 -14.72
C GLU A 75 11.06 5.29 -15.26
N GLN A 76 10.95 6.14 -16.30
CA GLN A 76 12.10 6.57 -17.10
C GLN A 76 12.84 5.36 -17.72
N ARG A 77 13.95 4.90 -17.12
CA ARG A 77 14.72 3.72 -17.56
C ARG A 77 14.86 2.67 -16.47
N SER A 78 14.22 2.89 -15.34
CA SER A 78 14.29 2.02 -14.17
C SER A 78 13.19 1.00 -14.19
N LEU A 79 13.50 -0.28 -14.17
CA LEU A 79 12.54 -1.38 -14.07
C LEU A 79 11.87 -1.33 -12.69
N LEU A 80 10.55 -1.26 -12.64
CA LEU A 80 9.79 -1.20 -11.40
C LEU A 80 8.93 -2.45 -11.15
N GLY A 81 8.75 -3.29 -12.14
CA GLY A 81 7.96 -4.50 -12.02
C GLY A 81 7.67 -5.16 -13.36
N CYS A 82 7.02 -6.30 -13.33
CA CYS A 82 6.59 -7.06 -14.50
C CYS A 82 5.20 -7.65 -14.26
N VAL A 83 4.43 -7.84 -15.32
CA VAL A 83 3.07 -8.37 -15.26
C VAL A 83 2.99 -9.64 -16.09
N THR A 84 2.53 -10.72 -15.48
CA THR A 84 2.25 -12.01 -16.11
C THR A 84 0.74 -12.19 -16.34
N MET A 85 0.30 -13.35 -16.79
CA MET A 85 -1.12 -13.68 -16.91
C MET A 85 -1.81 -13.95 -15.55
N GLU A 86 -1.07 -14.24 -14.50
CA GLU A 86 -1.61 -14.68 -13.20
C GLU A 86 -1.29 -13.74 -12.04
N TYR A 87 -0.21 -12.98 -12.15
CA TYR A 87 0.26 -12.06 -11.10
C TYR A 87 1.07 -10.91 -11.67
N ALA A 88 1.15 -9.84 -10.93
CA ALA A 88 2.12 -8.78 -11.14
C ALA A 88 3.24 -8.89 -10.09
N ILE A 89 4.42 -8.41 -10.46
CA ILE A 89 5.55 -8.22 -9.54
C ILE A 89 5.87 -6.75 -9.52
N SER A 90 6.06 -6.19 -8.33
CA SER A 90 6.47 -4.81 -8.14
C SER A 90 7.64 -4.71 -7.17
N LEU A 91 8.36 -3.59 -7.26
CA LEU A 91 9.42 -3.24 -6.31
C LEU A 91 8.92 -2.19 -5.33
N GLU A 92 9.08 -2.51 -4.05
CA GLU A 92 8.71 -1.69 -2.93
C GLU A 92 9.90 -0.78 -2.48
N PRO A 93 9.72 0.21 -1.56
CA PRO A 93 10.65 1.33 -1.37
C PRO A 93 12.13 0.99 -1.20
N ALA A 94 12.45 -0.08 -0.50
CA ALA A 94 13.84 -0.53 -0.27
C ALA A 94 14.14 -1.84 -1.03
N ALA A 95 13.61 -1.93 -2.24
CA ALA A 95 13.76 -3.07 -3.14
C ALA A 95 13.15 -4.39 -2.60
N GLN A 96 12.16 -4.32 -1.67
CA GLN A 96 11.35 -5.49 -1.36
C GLN A 96 10.62 -5.91 -2.63
N LEU A 97 10.54 -7.20 -2.88
CA LEU A 97 9.89 -7.79 -4.04
C LEU A 97 8.48 -8.21 -3.65
N GLU A 98 7.48 -7.55 -4.23
CA GLU A 98 6.08 -7.87 -4.03
C GLU A 98 5.55 -8.72 -5.19
N ILE A 99 4.83 -9.79 -4.88
CA ILE A 99 3.95 -10.48 -5.81
C ILE A 99 2.50 -10.15 -5.48
N SER A 100 1.77 -9.57 -6.44
CA SER A 100 0.33 -9.31 -6.38
C SER A 100 -0.40 -10.34 -7.23
N ILE A 101 -0.94 -11.39 -6.62
CA ILE A 101 -1.66 -12.45 -7.32
C ILE A 101 -3.05 -11.96 -7.72
N PHE A 102 -3.38 -12.07 -9.01
CA PHE A 102 -4.68 -11.64 -9.52
C PHE A 102 -5.81 -12.42 -8.85
N PRO A 103 -6.93 -11.78 -8.52
CA PRO A 103 -7.97 -12.35 -7.67
C PRO A 103 -8.48 -13.72 -8.14
N ARG A 104 -8.58 -14.68 -7.23
CA ARG A 104 -9.04 -16.05 -7.44
C ARG A 104 -10.24 -16.39 -6.57
N LYS A 105 -10.91 -17.49 -6.87
CA LYS A 105 -12.09 -17.95 -6.10
C LYS A 105 -11.71 -18.62 -4.80
N THR A 106 -10.57 -19.29 -4.77
CA THR A 106 -10.15 -20.14 -3.64
C THR A 106 -8.73 -19.82 -3.18
N VAL A 107 -8.44 -20.09 -1.94
CA VAL A 107 -7.09 -19.99 -1.37
C VAL A 107 -6.13 -20.99 -2.04
N GLN A 108 -6.62 -22.17 -2.41
CA GLN A 108 -5.83 -23.19 -3.08
C GLN A 108 -5.30 -22.73 -4.44
N GLU A 109 -6.12 -21.99 -5.22
CA GLU A 109 -5.66 -21.42 -6.49
C GLU A 109 -4.55 -20.37 -6.26
N LEU A 110 -4.68 -19.55 -5.20
CA LEU A 110 -3.66 -18.57 -4.82
C LEU A 110 -2.35 -19.25 -4.40
N GLU A 111 -2.44 -20.31 -3.59
CA GLU A 111 -1.30 -21.10 -3.14
C GLU A 111 -0.55 -21.72 -4.32
N GLN A 112 -1.25 -22.35 -5.27
CA GLN A 112 -0.65 -22.94 -6.46
C GLN A 112 0.11 -21.91 -7.32
N ILE A 113 -0.45 -20.71 -7.48
CA ILE A 113 0.21 -19.63 -8.22
C ILE A 113 1.47 -19.16 -7.48
N TYR A 114 1.37 -19.00 -6.16
CA TYR A 114 2.50 -18.58 -5.34
C TYR A 114 3.64 -19.62 -5.35
N GLU A 115 3.32 -20.90 -5.23
CA GLU A 115 4.32 -21.97 -5.36
C GLU A 115 4.97 -21.99 -6.76
N GLY A 116 4.19 -21.74 -7.81
CA GLY A 116 4.68 -21.58 -9.17
C GLY A 116 5.67 -20.43 -9.32
N PHE A 117 5.36 -19.29 -8.68
CA PHE A 117 6.26 -18.15 -8.61
C PHE A 117 7.56 -18.50 -7.88
N LEU A 118 7.50 -19.12 -6.70
CA LEU A 118 8.69 -19.51 -5.94
C LEU A 118 9.59 -20.45 -6.75
N LYS A 119 9.03 -21.45 -7.41
CA LYS A 119 9.76 -22.36 -8.30
C LYS A 119 10.42 -21.65 -9.47
N ARG A 120 9.73 -20.65 -10.07
CA ARG A 120 10.28 -19.85 -11.17
C ARG A 120 11.47 -19.01 -10.70
N MET A 121 11.46 -18.52 -9.47
CA MET A 121 12.53 -17.71 -8.88
C MET A 121 13.73 -18.54 -8.42
N GLU A 122 13.50 -19.76 -7.95
CA GLU A 122 14.48 -20.59 -7.22
C GLU A 122 15.83 -20.74 -7.94
N SER A 123 15.81 -21.12 -9.22
CA SER A 123 17.03 -21.33 -9.98
C SER A 123 17.85 -20.06 -10.20
N TYR A 124 17.16 -18.93 -10.43
CA TYR A 124 17.81 -17.63 -10.65
C TYR A 124 18.36 -17.04 -9.35
N LEU A 125 17.65 -17.22 -8.24
CA LEU A 125 18.10 -16.82 -6.90
C LEU A 125 19.34 -17.63 -6.50
N GLY A 126 19.30 -18.96 -6.67
CA GLY A 126 20.44 -19.83 -6.37
C GLY A 126 21.71 -19.49 -7.14
N LEU A 127 21.58 -19.18 -8.44
CA LEU A 127 22.72 -18.73 -9.27
C LEU A 127 23.35 -17.41 -8.81
N ARG A 128 22.60 -16.59 -8.09
CA ARG A 128 23.05 -15.29 -7.57
C ARG A 128 23.36 -15.29 -6.08
N HIS A 129 23.34 -16.48 -5.45
CA HIS A 129 23.53 -16.61 -4.00
C HIS A 129 22.58 -15.74 -3.18
N MET A 130 21.29 -15.71 -3.61
CA MET A 130 20.21 -14.95 -2.99
C MET A 130 19.09 -15.87 -2.53
N ARG A 131 18.28 -15.37 -1.61
CA ARG A 131 17.05 -16.01 -1.14
C ARG A 131 15.94 -14.99 -0.89
N LEU A 132 14.68 -15.44 -0.96
CA LEU A 132 13.53 -14.68 -0.51
C LEU A 132 13.29 -14.94 0.98
N GLU A 133 13.06 -13.87 1.74
CA GLU A 133 12.63 -13.97 3.13
C GLU A 133 11.28 -13.28 3.33
N THR A 134 10.34 -14.00 3.98
CA THR A 134 8.96 -13.55 4.27
C THR A 134 8.81 -13.20 5.75
N CYS A 135 9.68 -12.37 6.29
CA CYS A 135 9.54 -11.85 7.65
C CYS A 135 8.85 -10.49 7.66
N GLY A 136 8.18 -10.16 8.76
CA GLY A 136 7.41 -8.92 8.88
C GLY A 136 8.24 -7.65 8.94
N TYR A 137 9.54 -7.76 9.17
CA TYR A 137 10.49 -6.64 9.21
C TYR A 137 11.89 -7.11 8.83
N GLN A 138 12.67 -6.22 8.21
CA GLN A 138 14.04 -6.46 7.79
C GLN A 138 14.94 -6.84 9.00
N PRO A 139 15.48 -8.07 9.04
CA PRO A 139 16.15 -8.55 10.24
C PRO A 139 17.62 -8.14 10.36
N TYR A 140 18.30 -7.79 9.24
CA TYR A 140 19.76 -7.65 9.22
C TYR A 140 20.24 -6.20 9.18
N ALA A 141 19.53 -5.34 8.46
CA ALA A 141 19.92 -3.94 8.25
C ALA A 141 18.98 -2.97 8.95
N LYS A 142 19.47 -1.77 9.26
CA LYS A 142 18.60 -0.70 9.72
C LYS A 142 17.84 -0.09 8.56
N ALA A 143 16.54 0.11 8.74
CA ALA A 143 15.67 0.66 7.70
C ALA A 143 16.18 2.00 7.15
N ALA A 144 16.75 2.87 7.99
CA ALA A 144 17.29 4.16 7.57
C ALA A 144 18.53 4.06 6.67
N GLU A 145 19.26 2.94 6.69
CA GLU A 145 20.46 2.69 5.90
C GLU A 145 20.14 2.06 4.52
N LEU A 146 18.92 1.53 4.35
CA LEU A 146 18.50 0.93 3.09
C LEU A 146 18.22 2.03 2.04
N PRO A 147 18.80 1.92 0.82
CA PRO A 147 18.57 2.88 -0.24
C PRO A 147 17.14 2.77 -0.79
N LEU A 148 16.61 3.89 -1.31
CA LEU A 148 15.36 3.88 -2.06
C LEU A 148 15.60 3.40 -3.49
N ILE A 149 14.61 2.67 -4.02
CA ILE A 149 14.54 2.42 -5.46
C ILE A 149 14.19 3.71 -6.22
N PRO A 150 14.55 3.82 -7.51
CA PRO A 150 14.30 5.02 -8.32
C PRO A 150 12.82 5.11 -8.76
N LYS A 151 11.92 5.29 -7.80
CA LYS A 151 10.48 5.46 -7.99
C LYS A 151 10.04 6.76 -7.35
N ARG A 152 9.60 7.70 -8.15
CA ARG A 152 9.38 9.09 -7.75
C ARG A 152 8.40 9.26 -6.58
N ARG A 153 7.35 8.44 -6.52
CA ARG A 153 6.41 8.48 -5.40
C ARG A 153 7.09 8.22 -4.05
N TYR A 154 8.11 7.36 -4.02
CA TYR A 154 8.83 7.02 -2.79
C TYR A 154 9.78 8.12 -2.34
N GLU A 155 10.30 8.93 -3.27
CA GLU A 155 11.07 10.13 -2.92
C GLU A 155 10.22 11.13 -2.13
N TYR A 156 8.97 11.37 -2.55
CA TYR A 156 8.05 12.25 -1.81
C TYR A 156 7.64 11.68 -0.45
N MET A 157 7.37 10.38 -0.38
CA MET A 157 7.04 9.72 0.89
C MET A 157 8.23 9.76 1.86
N ASP A 158 9.42 9.49 1.37
CA ASP A 158 10.66 9.52 2.16
C ASP A 158 10.95 10.92 2.70
N ALA A 159 10.82 11.94 1.86
CA ALA A 159 10.99 13.33 2.27
C ALA A 159 9.96 13.73 3.34
N TYR A 160 8.70 13.31 3.17
CA TYR A 160 7.65 13.53 4.14
C TYR A 160 7.97 12.87 5.48
N PHE A 161 8.31 11.57 5.50
CA PHE A 161 8.60 10.85 6.75
C PHE A 161 9.90 11.29 7.43
N LYS A 162 10.89 11.78 6.69
CA LYS A 162 12.06 12.42 7.26
C LYS A 162 11.71 13.74 7.94
N HIS A 163 10.80 14.52 7.36
CA HIS A 163 10.36 15.80 7.94
C HIS A 163 9.51 15.60 9.21
N THR A 164 8.67 14.57 9.24
CA THR A 164 7.80 14.30 10.41
C THR A 164 8.52 13.64 11.58
N GLU A 165 9.74 13.10 11.34
CA GLU A 165 10.55 12.40 12.35
C GLU A 165 9.81 11.26 13.07
N THR A 166 8.84 10.64 12.37
CA THR A 166 8.05 9.51 12.88
C THR A 166 8.67 8.17 12.50
N MET A 167 7.98 7.07 12.84
CA MET A 167 8.40 5.72 12.40
C MET A 167 8.12 5.42 10.92
N GLY A 168 7.80 6.44 10.11
CA GLY A 168 7.47 6.28 8.68
C GLY A 168 8.60 5.65 7.87
N ILE A 169 9.86 6.00 8.11
CA ILE A 169 11.01 5.39 7.43
C ILE A 169 11.11 3.88 7.76
N ARG A 170 10.89 3.50 9.03
CA ARG A 170 10.86 2.09 9.43
C ARG A 170 9.73 1.31 8.76
N MET A 171 8.54 1.90 8.71
CA MET A 171 7.41 1.30 8.00
C MET A 171 7.72 1.14 6.51
N MET A 172 8.20 2.19 5.85
CA MET A 172 8.36 2.23 4.41
C MET A 172 9.49 1.34 3.90
N ARG A 173 10.66 1.35 4.57
CA ARG A 173 11.85 0.63 4.11
C ARG A 173 12.12 -0.67 4.85
N GLY A 174 11.62 -0.81 6.08
CA GLY A 174 11.93 -1.95 6.94
C GLY A 174 10.83 -2.99 7.00
N SER A 175 9.59 -2.70 6.63
CA SER A 175 8.52 -3.68 6.74
C SER A 175 8.24 -4.43 5.42
N ALA A 176 7.75 -5.65 5.56
CA ALA A 176 7.16 -6.44 4.50
C ALA A 176 5.90 -7.12 5.03
N SER A 177 4.89 -7.30 4.19
CA SER A 177 3.58 -7.78 4.61
C SER A 177 3.00 -8.83 3.66
N THR A 178 2.04 -9.59 4.18
CA THR A 178 1.05 -10.30 3.38
C THR A 178 -0.26 -9.54 3.48
N GLN A 179 -0.82 -9.14 2.35
CA GLN A 179 -2.06 -8.39 2.25
C GLN A 179 -3.13 -9.24 1.60
N VAL A 180 -4.35 -9.20 2.12
CA VAL A 180 -5.49 -9.94 1.59
C VAL A 180 -6.60 -8.96 1.25
N SER A 181 -7.02 -8.97 -0.01
CA SER A 181 -8.15 -8.19 -0.51
C SER A 181 -9.36 -9.09 -0.72
N ILE A 182 -10.51 -8.70 -0.18
CA ILE A 182 -11.78 -9.41 -0.34
C ILE A 182 -12.84 -8.52 -0.95
N ASP A 183 -13.62 -9.07 -1.88
CA ASP A 183 -14.74 -8.36 -2.49
C ASP A 183 -15.89 -8.14 -1.51
N TYR A 184 -16.74 -7.16 -1.82
CA TYR A 184 -18.03 -6.92 -1.16
C TYR A 184 -19.18 -6.89 -2.18
N LEU A 185 -20.39 -7.29 -1.74
CA LEU A 185 -21.56 -7.44 -2.60
C LEU A 185 -22.40 -6.16 -2.69
N ASN A 186 -22.46 -5.43 -1.60
CA ASN A 186 -23.24 -4.21 -1.45
C ASN A 186 -22.73 -3.41 -0.25
N GLU A 187 -23.33 -2.26 0.02
CA GLU A 187 -22.94 -1.38 1.11
C GLU A 187 -23.04 -2.05 2.49
N GLN A 188 -24.07 -2.83 2.75
CA GLN A 188 -24.23 -3.54 4.03
C GLN A 188 -23.14 -4.59 4.24
N ASP A 189 -22.81 -5.34 3.21
CA ASP A 189 -21.72 -6.32 3.23
C ASP A 189 -20.34 -5.64 3.42
N PHE A 190 -20.12 -4.51 2.75
CA PHE A 190 -18.94 -3.67 2.96
C PHE A 190 -18.82 -3.22 4.42
N VAL A 191 -19.88 -2.61 4.98
CA VAL A 191 -19.89 -2.10 6.35
C VAL A 191 -19.57 -3.22 7.33
N LYS A 192 -20.27 -4.37 7.21
CA LYS A 192 -20.05 -5.53 8.07
C LYS A 192 -18.62 -6.05 8.00
N LYS A 193 -18.05 -6.21 6.81
CA LYS A 193 -16.68 -6.68 6.61
C LYS A 193 -15.66 -5.69 7.15
N PHE A 194 -15.87 -4.40 6.90
CA PHE A 194 -14.99 -3.33 7.37
C PHE A 194 -14.95 -3.30 8.91
N GLN A 195 -16.11 -3.30 9.56
CA GLN A 195 -16.23 -3.33 11.02
C GLN A 195 -15.59 -4.58 11.61
N LEU A 196 -15.87 -5.75 11.02
CA LEU A 196 -15.27 -7.01 11.45
C LEU A 196 -13.74 -7.00 11.33
N ALA A 197 -13.20 -6.48 10.24
CA ALA A 197 -11.75 -6.35 10.05
C ALA A 197 -11.12 -5.43 11.11
N GLN A 198 -11.76 -4.30 11.42
CA GLN A 198 -11.30 -3.40 12.48
C GLN A 198 -11.33 -4.09 13.86
N MET A 199 -12.39 -4.82 14.18
CA MET A 199 -12.53 -5.54 15.46
C MET A 199 -11.51 -6.67 15.60
N LEU A 200 -11.22 -7.40 14.51
CA LEU A 200 -10.29 -8.53 14.52
C LEU A 200 -8.83 -8.10 14.38
N SER A 201 -8.55 -6.86 13.99
CA SER A 201 -7.20 -6.37 13.74
C SER A 201 -6.19 -6.70 14.87
N PRO A 202 -6.47 -6.49 16.17
CA PRO A 202 -5.52 -6.85 17.23
C PRO A 202 -5.27 -8.35 17.34
N VAL A 203 -6.31 -9.16 17.11
CA VAL A 203 -6.20 -10.63 17.14
C VAL A 203 -5.40 -11.14 15.96
N LEU A 204 -5.69 -10.63 14.76
CA LEU A 204 -4.96 -10.97 13.56
C LEU A 204 -3.49 -10.55 13.67
N ALA A 205 -3.21 -9.35 14.17
CA ALA A 205 -1.84 -8.88 14.40
C ALA A 205 -1.05 -9.83 15.31
N LEU A 206 -1.68 -10.39 16.36
CA LEU A 206 -1.04 -11.35 17.26
C LEU A 206 -0.84 -12.72 16.60
N LEU A 207 -1.83 -13.21 15.85
CA LEU A 207 -1.79 -14.53 15.23
C LEU A 207 -0.82 -14.61 14.04
N THR A 208 -0.63 -13.48 13.33
CA THR A 208 0.23 -13.40 12.13
C THR A 208 1.57 -12.71 12.38
N GLU A 209 1.93 -12.51 13.66
CA GLU A 209 3.20 -11.87 14.00
C GLU A 209 4.39 -12.67 13.50
N ASN A 210 5.25 -12.04 12.74
CA ASN A 210 6.45 -12.63 12.12
C ASN A 210 7.63 -11.64 12.15
N THR A 211 7.81 -10.94 13.29
CA THR A 211 8.87 -9.92 13.45
C THR A 211 9.70 -10.23 14.66
N ALA A 212 10.67 -11.13 14.52
CA ALA A 212 11.56 -11.52 15.61
C ALA A 212 12.71 -10.54 15.85
N VAL A 213 13.09 -9.77 14.82
CA VAL A 213 14.24 -8.85 14.82
C VAL A 213 13.84 -7.53 14.16
N ILE A 214 14.29 -6.42 14.74
CA ILE A 214 14.15 -5.06 14.17
C ILE A 214 15.51 -4.39 14.19
N ASP A 215 15.97 -3.86 13.05
CA ASP A 215 17.24 -3.14 12.92
C ASP A 215 18.44 -3.98 13.46
N GLY A 216 18.44 -5.30 13.27
CA GLY A 216 19.46 -6.22 13.76
C GLY A 216 19.35 -6.59 15.26
N ILE A 217 18.32 -6.12 15.95
CA ILE A 217 18.13 -6.33 17.39
C ILE A 217 16.94 -7.26 17.65
N PRO A 218 17.09 -8.37 18.39
CA PRO A 218 15.98 -9.24 18.78
C PRO A 218 14.89 -8.47 19.56
N VAL A 219 13.65 -8.64 19.15
CA VAL A 219 12.50 -7.97 19.77
C VAL A 219 11.95 -8.80 20.91
N LYS A 220 11.72 -8.14 22.06
CA LYS A 220 11.13 -8.77 23.25
C LYS A 220 9.61 -8.50 23.38
N LYS A 221 9.07 -7.62 22.54
CA LYS A 221 7.65 -7.22 22.55
C LYS A 221 6.85 -8.07 21.57
N HIS A 222 5.57 -8.28 21.87
CA HIS A 222 4.62 -8.81 20.92
C HIS A 222 4.16 -7.72 19.95
N ILE A 223 3.81 -8.11 18.71
CA ILE A 223 3.26 -7.24 17.66
C ILE A 223 4.05 -5.92 17.42
N PRO A 224 5.40 -5.97 17.26
CA PRO A 224 6.21 -4.75 17.13
C PRO A 224 5.92 -3.96 15.84
N ARG A 225 5.45 -4.60 14.77
CA ARG A 225 4.99 -3.91 13.55
C ARG A 225 3.78 -3.03 13.82
N THR A 226 2.84 -3.47 14.64
CA THR A 226 1.68 -2.65 15.04
C THR A 226 2.14 -1.40 15.79
N GLU A 227 3.18 -1.51 16.63
CA GLU A 227 3.77 -0.34 17.29
C GLU A 227 4.37 0.64 16.27
N ILE A 228 5.08 0.13 15.25
CA ILE A 228 5.59 0.98 14.17
C ILE A 228 4.44 1.71 13.48
N TRP A 229 3.40 1.01 13.02
CA TRP A 229 2.26 1.60 12.33
C TRP A 229 1.50 2.64 13.17
N ASN A 230 1.36 2.43 14.48
CA ASN A 230 0.73 3.38 15.39
C ASN A 230 1.52 4.69 15.54
N HIS A 231 2.81 4.69 15.16
CA HIS A 231 3.70 5.85 15.24
C HIS A 231 4.14 6.38 13.86
N VAL A 232 3.52 5.91 12.76
CA VAL A 232 3.83 6.41 11.41
C VAL A 232 3.19 7.77 11.18
N ASP A 233 1.87 7.85 11.26
CA ASP A 233 1.13 9.05 10.91
C ASP A 233 -0.30 8.99 11.47
N LYS A 234 -0.57 9.77 12.48
CA LYS A 234 -1.89 9.81 13.15
C LYS A 234 -3.01 10.33 12.25
N LYS A 235 -2.68 11.04 11.16
CA LYS A 235 -3.68 11.57 10.22
C LYS A 235 -4.14 10.53 9.19
N ARG A 236 -3.31 9.49 8.95
CA ARG A 236 -3.53 8.50 7.87
C ARG A 236 -3.58 7.06 8.35
N CYS A 237 -3.04 6.78 9.54
CA CYS A 237 -2.96 5.44 10.13
C CYS A 237 -3.84 5.34 11.38
N GLY A 238 -4.42 4.16 11.60
CA GLY A 238 -5.25 3.85 12.74
C GLY A 238 -6.67 3.42 12.38
N ILE A 239 -7.53 3.39 13.38
CA ILE A 239 -8.95 3.08 13.19
C ILE A 239 -9.63 4.26 12.50
N VAL A 240 -10.38 3.97 11.44
CA VAL A 240 -11.16 5.00 10.73
C VAL A 240 -12.23 5.58 11.64
N PRO A 241 -12.24 6.89 11.89
CA PRO A 241 -13.22 7.53 12.76
C PRO A 241 -14.66 7.23 12.31
N GLY A 242 -15.54 6.90 13.25
CA GLY A 242 -16.94 6.59 12.96
C GLY A 242 -17.19 5.23 12.29
N SER A 243 -16.16 4.45 11.95
CA SER A 243 -16.30 3.17 11.26
C SER A 243 -17.10 2.12 12.06
N MET A 244 -17.16 2.26 13.38
CA MET A 244 -17.90 1.36 14.28
C MET A 244 -19.34 1.82 14.60
N SER A 245 -19.78 2.96 14.04
CA SER A 245 -21.14 3.47 14.25
C SER A 245 -22.14 2.77 13.33
N GLU A 246 -23.44 2.82 13.71
CA GLU A 246 -24.54 2.34 12.88
C GLU A 246 -24.74 3.18 11.59
N GLU A 247 -24.22 4.41 11.58
CA GLU A 247 -24.31 5.33 10.45
C GLU A 247 -23.18 5.14 9.42
N PHE A 248 -22.22 4.24 9.69
CA PHE A 248 -21.12 3.98 8.76
C PHE A 248 -21.64 3.44 7.43
N SER A 249 -21.16 4.02 6.33
CA SER A 249 -21.67 3.79 4.98
C SER A 249 -20.58 4.11 3.93
N PHE A 250 -20.83 3.84 2.66
CA PHE A 250 -19.99 4.31 1.58
C PHE A 250 -19.80 5.82 1.59
N TYR A 251 -20.87 6.55 1.92
CA TYR A 251 -20.82 8.01 1.94
C TYR A 251 -19.93 8.55 3.07
N THR A 252 -20.12 8.07 4.29
CA THR A 252 -19.30 8.51 5.44
C THR A 252 -17.83 8.10 5.29
N TYR A 253 -17.57 6.94 4.69
CA TYR A 253 -16.21 6.52 4.37
C TYR A 253 -15.61 7.38 3.24
N ALA A 254 -16.38 7.71 2.20
CA ALA A 254 -15.95 8.61 1.14
C ALA A 254 -15.65 10.03 1.67
N GLU A 255 -16.45 10.53 2.61
CA GLU A 255 -16.25 11.81 3.28
C GLU A 255 -14.92 11.78 4.08
N TYR A 256 -14.67 10.72 4.85
CA TYR A 256 -13.40 10.54 5.54
C TYR A 256 -12.22 10.57 4.56
N VAL A 257 -12.23 9.74 3.51
CA VAL A 257 -11.15 9.66 2.51
C VAL A 257 -10.92 11.01 1.84
N TYR A 258 -11.98 11.77 1.54
CA TYR A 258 -11.90 13.09 0.91
C TYR A 258 -11.18 14.13 1.78
N HIS A 259 -11.23 13.97 3.10
CA HIS A 259 -10.59 14.88 4.07
C HIS A 259 -9.25 14.39 4.61
N VAL A 260 -8.81 13.16 4.27
CA VAL A 260 -7.47 12.69 4.64
C VAL A 260 -6.41 13.53 3.91
N PRO A 261 -5.40 14.07 4.62
CA PRO A 261 -4.32 14.82 3.98
C PRO A 261 -3.55 13.96 2.98
N LEU A 262 -3.18 14.52 1.85
CA LEU A 262 -2.39 13.86 0.82
C LEU A 262 -0.89 14.12 1.06
N ILE A 263 -0.03 13.17 0.79
CA ILE A 263 1.42 13.37 0.75
C ILE A 263 1.83 13.96 -0.60
N PHE A 264 1.21 13.46 -1.66
CA PHE A 264 1.38 13.94 -3.03
C PHE A 264 0.07 13.79 -3.82
N ALA A 265 -0.05 14.53 -4.89
CA ALA A 265 -1.10 14.37 -5.89
C ALA A 265 -0.49 14.12 -7.26
N ARG A 266 -1.25 13.48 -8.15
CA ARG A 266 -0.87 13.31 -9.56
C ARG A 266 -1.87 14.09 -10.42
N ASP A 267 -1.36 15.04 -11.19
CA ASP A 267 -2.13 15.78 -12.18
C ASP A 267 -1.49 15.68 -13.55
N HIS A 268 -2.25 15.28 -14.58
CA HIS A 268 -1.76 15.05 -15.94
C HIS A 268 -0.44 14.25 -16.02
N GLY A 269 -0.29 13.24 -15.13
CA GLY A 269 0.91 12.40 -15.05
C GLY A 269 2.07 12.99 -14.23
N ILE A 270 1.99 14.23 -13.81
CA ILE A 270 2.99 14.89 -12.97
C ILE A 270 2.66 14.64 -11.50
N ILE A 271 3.62 14.10 -10.75
CA ILE A 271 3.50 13.93 -9.30
C ILE A 271 4.07 15.19 -8.63
N MET A 272 3.31 15.74 -7.67
CA MET A 272 3.71 16.93 -6.92
C MET A 272 3.37 16.76 -5.43
N PRO A 273 4.18 17.31 -4.51
CA PRO A 273 3.84 17.33 -3.08
C PRO A 273 2.64 18.24 -2.83
N THR A 274 1.78 17.86 -1.88
CA THR A 274 0.54 18.60 -1.57
C THR A 274 0.66 19.48 -0.33
N GLY A 275 1.78 19.46 0.37
CA GLY A 275 1.97 20.24 1.61
C GLY A 275 0.99 19.84 2.73
N GLU A 276 0.59 18.57 2.79
CA GLU A 276 -0.39 18.02 3.73
C GLU A 276 -1.86 18.47 3.51
N TRP A 277 -2.19 19.01 2.36
CA TRP A 277 -3.57 19.33 2.03
C TRP A 277 -4.38 18.07 1.72
N SER A 278 -5.61 18.03 2.20
CA SER A 278 -6.59 17.01 1.81
C SER A 278 -7.04 17.20 0.36
N ALA A 279 -7.70 16.19 -0.21
CA ALA A 279 -8.34 16.33 -1.52
C ALA A 279 -9.38 17.46 -1.52
N ALA A 280 -10.06 17.66 -0.39
CA ALA A 280 -11.01 18.76 -0.21
C ALA A 280 -10.35 20.13 -0.36
N GLU A 281 -9.20 20.34 0.27
CA GLU A 281 -8.45 21.59 0.23
C GLU A 281 -7.77 21.78 -1.12
N HIS A 282 -7.13 20.77 -1.67
CA HIS A 282 -6.43 20.81 -2.94
C HIS A 282 -7.38 21.18 -4.09
N LEU A 283 -8.54 20.51 -4.20
CA LEU A 283 -9.53 20.78 -5.23
C LEU A 283 -10.22 22.15 -5.06
N SER A 284 -10.30 22.69 -3.85
CA SER A 284 -10.83 24.03 -3.63
C SER A 284 -9.91 25.13 -4.16
N LEU A 285 -8.58 24.90 -4.17
CA LEU A 285 -7.58 25.88 -4.60
C LEU A 285 -7.37 25.90 -6.11
N ILE A 286 -7.43 24.75 -6.78
CA ILE A 286 -7.34 24.67 -8.25
C ILE A 286 -8.42 25.51 -8.92
N HIS A 287 -9.61 25.60 -8.33
CA HIS A 287 -10.73 26.38 -8.86
C HIS A 287 -10.72 27.88 -8.50
N ILE A 288 -9.81 28.32 -7.63
CA ILE A 288 -9.61 29.76 -7.32
C ILE A 288 -8.62 30.38 -8.31
N SER A 289 -7.80 29.59 -8.96
CA SER A 289 -6.76 30.02 -9.89
C SER A 289 -7.14 29.93 -11.38
N GLU A 290 -8.30 29.38 -11.72
CA GLU A 290 -8.84 29.46 -13.08
C GLU A 290 -9.70 30.72 -13.24
N PRO A 291 -9.41 31.61 -14.23
CA PRO A 291 -10.17 32.81 -14.48
C PRO A 291 -11.58 32.57 -15.04
#